data_9e2b10e2be0d9d8ddf9121e615faca7d
#
_entry.id   9e2b10e2be0d9d8ddf9121e615faca7d
#
_cell.length_a   1.000
_cell.length_b   1.000
_cell.length_c   1.000
_cell.angle_alpha   90.00
_cell.angle_beta   90.00
_cell.angle_gamma   90.00
#
_symmetry.space_group_name_H-M   'P 1'
#
loop_
_entity.id
_entity.type
_entity.pdbx_description
1 polymer ?
#
loop_
_entity_poly.entity_id
_entity_poly.type
_entity_poly.pdbx_seq_one_letter_code
_entity_poly.pdbx_strand_id
1 'polypeptide(L)'
;VEGSWGTRIYKAVMTGVSYMIPFVAAGGIIVALGFMLEAVTTPNLGDLNEAARKSILENSSLFNLNGTHWTLYLGVVLHTIGGFGIELMVPALAAYIAYGLAQRPGIAPGFIAGTVAVTVKAGFLGGIVGGILAGVVAYGLGTLKLPRWLGSMMPVVITPLFTSLIAGATMYL
;
A
#
# COMPACT_ATOMS: atom_id res chain seq x y z
N VAL A 1 21.86 0.32 -16.59
CA VAL A 1 23.01 -0.01 -16.56
C VAL A 1 23.25 -1.17 -15.89
N GLU A 2 24.01 -1.53 -16.49
CA GLU A 2 24.82 -2.47 -16.17
C GLU A 2 25.45 -2.29 -14.89
N GLY A 3 24.89 -2.00 -13.94
CA GLY A 3 25.42 -1.89 -12.63
C GLY A 3 25.35 -3.20 -11.87
N SER A 4 26.03 -3.26 -10.78
CA SER A 4 25.91 -4.33 -9.81
C SER A 4 24.46 -4.42 -9.29
N TRP A 5 24.12 -5.53 -8.66
CA TRP A 5 22.82 -5.67 -7.99
C TRP A 5 22.59 -4.57 -6.94
N GLY A 6 23.66 -4.14 -6.26
CA GLY A 6 23.55 -3.03 -5.31
C GLY A 6 23.02 -1.75 -5.95
N THR A 7 23.55 -1.39 -7.13
CA THR A 7 23.07 -0.22 -7.88
C THR A 7 21.63 -0.39 -8.33
N ARG A 8 21.27 -1.59 -8.81
CA ARG A 8 19.91 -1.88 -9.25
C ARG A 8 18.91 -1.78 -8.10
N ILE A 9 19.25 -2.33 -6.95
CA ILE A 9 18.41 -2.25 -5.75
C ILE A 9 18.25 -0.81 -5.31
N TYR A 10 19.34 -0.03 -5.29
CA TYR A 10 19.29 1.39 -4.93
C TYR A 10 18.32 2.16 -5.84
N LYS A 11 18.43 1.97 -7.14
CA LYS A 11 17.55 2.64 -8.10
C LYS A 11 16.09 2.20 -7.93
N ALA A 12 15.87 0.92 -7.65
CA ALA A 12 14.53 0.39 -7.42
C ALA A 12 13.90 0.99 -6.15
N VAL A 13 14.66 1.10 -5.07
CA VAL A 13 14.20 1.72 -3.83
C VAL A 13 13.85 3.18 -4.08
N MET A 14 14.67 3.92 -4.82
CA MET A 14 14.38 5.31 -5.15
C MET A 14 13.12 5.45 -6.00
N THR A 15 12.91 4.51 -6.93
CA THR A 15 11.67 4.46 -7.71
C THR A 15 10.46 4.26 -6.80
N GLY A 16 10.54 3.30 -5.88
CA GLY A 16 9.46 3.02 -4.94
C GLY A 16 9.13 4.23 -4.07
N VAL A 17 10.14 4.90 -3.54
CA VAL A 17 9.96 6.09 -2.73
C VAL A 17 9.28 7.20 -3.54
N SER A 18 9.69 7.40 -4.79
CA SER A 18 9.10 8.43 -5.66
C SER A 18 7.62 8.17 -5.91
N TYR A 19 7.23 6.92 -6.14
CA TYR A 19 5.83 6.58 -6.35
C TYR A 19 5.01 6.55 -5.05
N MET A 20 5.67 6.42 -3.90
CA MET A 20 5.00 6.49 -2.61
C MET A 20 4.58 7.92 -2.24
N ILE A 21 5.32 8.93 -2.66
CA ILE A 21 5.10 10.33 -2.27
C ILE A 21 3.65 10.79 -2.51
N PRO A 22 3.02 10.55 -3.68
CA PRO A 22 1.63 10.97 -3.88
C PRO A 22 0.66 10.38 -2.87
N PHE A 23 0.85 9.14 -2.44
CA PHE A 23 -0.01 8.51 -1.44
C PHE A 23 0.10 9.22 -0.09
N VAL A 24 1.31 9.55 0.32
CA VAL A 24 1.56 10.24 1.59
C VAL A 24 1.02 11.67 1.53
N ALA A 25 1.33 12.39 0.45
CA ALA A 25 0.91 13.79 0.32
C ALA A 25 -0.60 13.92 0.27
N ALA A 26 -1.26 13.17 -0.62
CA ALA A 26 -2.72 13.23 -0.75
C ALA A 26 -3.40 12.73 0.52
N GLY A 27 -2.97 11.58 1.04
CA GLY A 27 -3.54 11.02 2.26
C GLY A 27 -3.39 11.94 3.45
N GLY A 28 -2.21 12.52 3.64
CA GLY A 28 -1.92 13.42 4.74
C GLY A 28 -2.74 14.71 4.68
N ILE A 29 -2.86 15.32 3.50
CA ILE A 29 -3.65 16.53 3.33
C ILE A 29 -5.13 16.24 3.61
N ILE A 30 -5.66 15.15 3.07
CA ILE A 30 -7.07 14.79 3.27
C ILE A 30 -7.36 14.48 4.73
N VAL A 31 -6.47 13.75 5.42
CA VAL A 31 -6.60 13.49 6.86
C VAL A 31 -6.60 14.80 7.65
N ALA A 32 -5.72 15.73 7.32
CA ALA A 32 -5.65 17.04 8.01
C ALA A 32 -6.96 17.81 7.84
N LEU A 33 -7.53 17.83 6.63
CA LEU A 33 -8.82 18.47 6.39
C LEU A 33 -9.94 17.79 7.21
N GLY A 34 -9.90 16.46 7.29
CA GLY A 34 -10.84 15.71 8.12
C GLY A 34 -10.76 16.10 9.59
N PHE A 35 -9.55 16.16 10.12
CA PHE A 35 -9.34 16.62 11.51
C PHE A 35 -9.86 18.04 11.75
N MET A 36 -9.65 18.94 10.80
CA MET A 36 -10.16 20.31 10.93
C MET A 36 -11.68 20.34 11.04
N LEU A 37 -12.37 19.56 10.20
CA LEU A 37 -13.83 19.51 10.25
C LEU A 37 -14.34 18.80 11.52
N GLU A 38 -13.66 17.76 11.98
CA GLU A 38 -14.00 17.09 13.23
C GLU A 38 -13.85 18.05 14.42
N ALA A 39 -12.81 18.87 14.43
CA ALA A 39 -12.50 19.81 15.51
C ALA A 39 -13.55 20.91 15.65
N VAL A 40 -14.23 21.28 14.59
CA VAL A 40 -15.28 22.31 14.62
C VAL A 40 -16.46 21.89 15.51
N THR A 41 -16.78 20.60 15.48
CA THR A 41 -17.97 20.07 16.17
C THR A 41 -17.65 19.27 17.43
N THR A 42 -16.40 18.81 17.58
CA THR A 42 -16.00 17.98 18.71
C THR A 42 -14.86 18.65 19.47
N PRO A 43 -15.16 19.26 20.64
CA PRO A 43 -14.12 19.95 21.41
C PRO A 43 -12.97 19.06 21.86
N ASN A 44 -13.26 17.77 22.09
CA ASN A 44 -12.25 16.78 22.50
C ASN A 44 -12.09 15.75 21.40
N LEU A 45 -11.12 15.95 20.51
CA LEU A 45 -10.83 15.00 19.43
C LEU A 45 -10.40 13.62 19.95
N GLY A 46 -9.94 13.55 21.19
CA GLY A 46 -9.60 12.27 21.83
C GLY A 46 -10.78 11.31 21.98
N ASP A 47 -12.00 11.84 22.00
CA ASP A 47 -13.20 11.02 22.07
C ASP A 47 -13.54 10.37 20.73
N LEU A 48 -12.94 10.84 19.63
CA LEU A 48 -13.14 10.30 18.30
C LEU A 48 -12.05 9.26 17.98
N ASN A 49 -12.17 8.09 18.58
CA ASN A 49 -11.31 6.97 18.24
C ASN A 49 -11.80 6.29 16.94
N GLU A 50 -11.05 5.31 16.45
CA GLU A 50 -11.41 4.58 15.22
C GLU A 50 -12.79 3.94 15.30
N ALA A 51 -13.14 3.39 16.46
CA ALA A 51 -14.44 2.75 16.65
C ALA A 51 -15.58 3.76 16.54
N ALA A 52 -15.41 4.96 17.11
CA ALA A 52 -16.40 6.03 17.01
C ALA A 52 -16.58 6.49 15.55
N ARG A 53 -15.47 6.69 14.84
CA ARG A 53 -15.52 7.08 13.42
C ARG A 53 -16.23 6.01 12.57
N LYS A 54 -15.89 4.76 12.80
CA LYS A 54 -16.52 3.64 12.09
C LYS A 54 -18.02 3.60 12.37
N SER A 55 -18.42 3.77 13.62
CA SER A 55 -19.84 3.81 14.01
C SER A 55 -20.58 4.95 13.30
N ILE A 56 -19.96 6.13 13.18
CA ILE A 56 -20.55 7.26 12.46
C ILE A 56 -20.77 6.90 11.00
N LEU A 57 -19.78 6.28 10.35
CA LEU A 57 -19.87 5.90 8.94
C LEU A 57 -20.92 4.82 8.70
N GLU A 58 -21.06 3.87 9.62
CA GLU A 58 -22.02 2.77 9.47
C GLU A 58 -23.46 3.20 9.70
N ASN A 59 -23.67 4.15 10.62
CA ASN A 59 -25.01 4.55 11.05
C ASN A 59 -25.51 5.85 10.43
N SER A 60 -24.69 6.52 9.63
CA SER A 60 -25.04 7.80 9.02
C SER A 60 -24.74 7.78 7.52
N SER A 61 -25.48 8.59 6.78
CA SER A 61 -25.19 8.82 5.37
C SER A 61 -25.37 10.29 5.05
N LEU A 62 -24.92 10.71 3.88
CA LEU A 62 -25.05 12.10 3.44
C LEU A 62 -26.51 12.58 3.48
N PHE A 63 -27.45 11.67 3.23
CA PHE A 63 -28.88 11.99 3.18
C PHE A 63 -29.60 11.73 4.52
N ASN A 64 -28.95 11.03 5.44
CA ASN A 64 -29.53 10.74 6.76
C ASN A 64 -28.40 10.73 7.81
N LEU A 65 -28.21 11.85 8.45
CA LEU A 65 -27.13 12.05 9.42
C LEU A 65 -27.38 11.41 10.77
N ASN A 66 -28.61 10.92 11.01
CA ASN A 66 -28.97 10.21 12.23
C ASN A 66 -28.55 10.93 13.51
N GLY A 67 -28.72 12.27 13.53
CA GLY A 67 -28.35 13.10 14.68
C GLY A 67 -26.91 13.60 14.69
N THR A 68 -26.10 13.19 13.73
CA THR A 68 -24.71 13.65 13.60
C THR A 68 -24.66 14.95 12.80
N HIS A 69 -23.85 15.92 13.24
CA HIS A 69 -23.62 17.12 12.43
C HIS A 69 -22.97 16.75 11.11
N TRP A 70 -23.44 17.35 10.03
CA TRP A 70 -22.89 17.07 8.70
C TRP A 70 -21.40 17.43 8.60
N THR A 71 -20.94 18.47 9.33
CA THR A 71 -19.53 18.83 9.41
C THR A 71 -18.70 17.71 10.00
N LEU A 72 -19.18 17.10 11.09
CA LEU A 72 -18.52 15.94 11.70
C LEU A 72 -18.53 14.75 10.77
N TYR A 73 -19.66 14.48 10.12
CA TYR A 73 -19.76 13.38 9.16
C TYR A 73 -18.76 13.54 8.00
N LEU A 74 -18.70 14.73 7.40
CA LEU A 74 -17.74 15.02 6.33
C LEU A 74 -16.30 14.90 6.82
N GLY A 75 -16.03 15.38 8.04
CA GLY A 75 -14.71 15.24 8.65
C GLY A 75 -14.28 13.79 8.80
N VAL A 76 -15.19 12.94 9.28
CA VAL A 76 -14.95 11.50 9.44
C VAL A 76 -14.73 10.83 8.08
N VAL A 77 -15.54 11.19 7.08
CA VAL A 77 -15.39 10.66 5.72
C VAL A 77 -14.02 11.02 5.15
N LEU A 78 -13.62 12.29 5.25
CA LEU A 78 -12.32 12.74 4.75
C LEU A 78 -11.17 12.09 5.51
N HIS A 79 -11.29 11.98 6.82
CA HIS A 79 -10.29 11.29 7.65
C HIS A 79 -10.10 9.84 7.18
N THR A 80 -11.20 9.15 6.91
CA THR A 80 -11.17 7.75 6.46
C THR A 80 -10.55 7.63 5.07
N ILE A 81 -10.96 8.48 4.13
CA ILE A 81 -10.41 8.49 2.77
C ILE A 81 -8.90 8.74 2.80
N GLY A 82 -8.46 9.75 3.54
CA GLY A 82 -7.03 10.05 3.68
C GLY A 82 -6.27 8.93 4.35
N GLY A 83 -6.90 8.28 5.33
CA GLY A 83 -6.33 7.13 6.02
C GLY A 83 -6.04 5.97 5.08
N PHE A 84 -6.93 5.69 4.14
CA PHE A 84 -6.68 4.67 3.11
C PHE A 84 -5.45 5.02 2.26
N GLY A 85 -5.28 6.30 1.92
CA GLY A 85 -4.07 6.73 1.19
C GLY A 85 -2.80 6.46 1.98
N ILE A 86 -2.81 6.76 3.27
CA ILE A 86 -1.67 6.52 4.15
C ILE A 86 -1.43 5.02 4.36
N GLU A 87 -2.50 4.23 4.51
CA GLU A 87 -2.39 2.78 4.65
C GLU A 87 -1.75 2.12 3.42
N LEU A 88 -1.98 2.65 2.23
CA LEU A 88 -1.41 2.14 1.01
C LEU A 88 0.05 2.56 0.80
N MET A 89 0.60 3.42 1.66
CA MET A 89 1.96 3.92 1.54
C MET A 89 2.98 2.78 1.48
N VAL A 90 2.96 1.86 2.43
CA VAL A 90 3.91 0.75 2.49
C VAL A 90 3.69 -0.27 1.38
N PRO A 91 2.45 -0.73 1.10
CA PRO A 91 2.21 -1.61 -0.05
C PRO A 91 2.60 -0.97 -1.38
N ALA A 92 2.33 0.32 -1.58
CA ALA A 92 2.72 1.02 -2.80
C ALA A 92 4.24 1.11 -2.93
N LEU A 93 4.93 1.43 -1.84
CA LEU A 93 6.39 1.44 -1.80
C LEU A 93 6.96 0.09 -2.25
N ALA A 94 6.50 -1.00 -1.63
CA ALA A 94 6.94 -2.35 -1.97
C ALA A 94 6.64 -2.71 -3.42
N ALA A 95 5.44 -2.38 -3.90
CA ALA A 95 5.03 -2.66 -5.27
C ALA A 95 5.94 -1.98 -6.30
N TYR A 96 6.27 -0.72 -6.08
CA TYR A 96 7.09 0.02 -7.04
C TYR A 96 8.58 -0.24 -6.89
N ILE A 97 9.06 -0.69 -5.73
CA ILE A 97 10.41 -1.26 -5.60
C ILE A 97 10.50 -2.53 -6.45
N ALA A 98 9.54 -3.43 -6.32
CA ALA A 98 9.49 -4.65 -7.12
C ALA A 98 9.36 -4.34 -8.62
N TYR A 99 8.57 -3.33 -8.97
CA TYR A 99 8.49 -2.86 -10.35
C TYR A 99 9.84 -2.39 -10.88
N GLY A 100 10.60 -1.67 -10.08
CA GLY A 100 11.94 -1.20 -10.46
C GLY A 100 12.92 -2.34 -10.72
N LEU A 101 12.71 -3.49 -10.08
CA LEU A 101 13.57 -4.67 -10.25
C LEU A 101 13.07 -5.62 -11.35
N ALA A 102 11.76 -5.85 -11.43
CA ALA A 102 11.17 -6.88 -12.28
C ALA A 102 10.12 -6.37 -13.27
N GLN A 103 9.92 -5.07 -13.35
CA GLN A 103 8.91 -4.43 -14.18
C GLN A 103 7.49 -4.87 -13.79
N ARG A 104 6.56 -4.93 -14.75
CA ARG A 104 5.16 -5.23 -14.46
C ARG A 104 4.91 -6.49 -13.64
N PRO A 105 5.59 -7.62 -13.90
CA PRO A 105 5.34 -8.83 -13.11
C PRO A 105 5.62 -8.68 -11.62
N GLY A 106 6.41 -7.70 -11.23
CA GLY A 106 6.74 -7.46 -9.82
C GLY A 106 5.69 -6.66 -9.06
N ILE A 107 4.78 -5.96 -9.74
CA ILE A 107 3.85 -5.04 -9.07
C ILE A 107 2.92 -5.78 -8.11
N ALA A 108 2.20 -6.77 -8.58
CA ALA A 108 1.24 -7.50 -7.74
C ALA A 108 1.92 -8.22 -6.57
N PRO A 109 3.03 -8.96 -6.79
CA PRO A 109 3.77 -9.55 -5.66
C PRO A 109 4.29 -8.51 -4.68
N GLY A 110 4.72 -7.35 -5.18
CA GLY A 110 5.19 -6.26 -4.33
C GLY A 110 4.09 -5.73 -3.43
N PHE A 111 2.89 -5.52 -3.97
CA PHE A 111 1.73 -5.12 -3.17
C PHE A 111 1.42 -6.14 -2.08
N ILE A 112 1.43 -7.42 -2.43
CA ILE A 112 1.14 -8.49 -1.47
C ILE A 112 2.20 -8.51 -0.36
N ALA A 113 3.47 -8.45 -0.73
CA ALA A 113 4.57 -8.43 0.24
C ALA A 113 4.49 -7.20 1.16
N GLY A 114 4.17 -6.03 0.60
CA GLY A 114 4.00 -4.81 1.38
C GLY A 114 2.83 -4.89 2.34
N THR A 115 1.72 -5.49 1.92
CA THR A 115 0.54 -5.70 2.77
C THR A 115 0.87 -6.68 3.90
N VAL A 116 1.62 -7.74 3.61
CA VAL A 116 2.09 -8.66 4.65
C VAL A 116 3.00 -7.93 5.63
N ALA A 117 3.90 -7.08 5.15
CA ALA A 117 4.79 -6.30 6.01
C ALA A 117 4.00 -5.43 7.00
N VAL A 118 2.92 -4.80 6.54
CA VAL A 118 2.03 -4.03 7.41
C VAL A 118 1.35 -4.96 8.43
N THR A 119 0.85 -6.09 7.97
CA THR A 119 0.14 -7.06 8.81
C THR A 119 1.02 -7.60 9.94
N VAL A 120 2.29 -7.90 9.65
CA VAL A 120 3.24 -8.39 10.66
C VAL A 120 3.91 -7.26 11.43
N LYS A 121 3.46 -6.03 11.21
CA LYS A 121 3.99 -4.82 11.87
C LYS A 121 5.48 -4.58 11.61
N ALA A 122 5.95 -5.00 10.45
CA ALA A 122 7.33 -4.75 10.04
C ALA A 122 7.56 -3.31 9.57
N GLY A 123 6.50 -2.57 9.31
CA GLY A 123 6.54 -1.14 9.00
C GLY A 123 7.19 -0.80 7.67
N PHE A 124 7.72 0.40 7.61
CA PHE A 124 8.34 0.96 6.41
C PHE A 124 9.54 0.13 5.93
N LEU A 125 10.42 -0.24 6.85
CA LEU A 125 11.59 -1.06 6.51
C LEU A 125 11.18 -2.44 6.01
N GLY A 126 10.14 -3.02 6.62
CA GLY A 126 9.56 -4.29 6.14
C GLY A 126 9.03 -4.17 4.73
N GLY A 127 8.42 -3.04 4.39
CA GLY A 127 7.96 -2.75 3.03
C GLY A 127 9.11 -2.71 2.02
N ILE A 128 10.22 -2.08 2.38
CA ILE A 128 11.42 -2.03 1.53
C ILE A 128 11.95 -3.44 1.30
N VAL A 129 12.12 -4.21 2.37
CA VAL A 129 12.62 -5.60 2.28
C VAL A 129 11.66 -6.46 1.46
N GLY A 130 10.36 -6.36 1.73
CA GLY A 130 9.34 -7.10 0.99
C GLY A 130 9.34 -6.76 -0.51
N GLY A 131 9.48 -5.49 -0.84
CA GLY A 131 9.56 -5.05 -2.23
C GLY A 131 10.80 -5.59 -2.94
N ILE A 132 11.94 -5.56 -2.27
CA ILE A 132 13.20 -6.11 -2.83
C ILE A 132 13.06 -7.61 -3.03
N LEU A 133 12.54 -8.34 -2.04
CA LEU A 133 12.30 -9.78 -2.13
C LEU A 133 11.38 -10.10 -3.31
N ALA A 134 10.24 -9.44 -3.38
CA ALA A 134 9.26 -9.67 -4.45
C ALA A 134 9.88 -9.37 -5.82
N GLY A 135 10.63 -8.28 -5.93
CA GLY A 135 11.28 -7.89 -7.17
C GLY A 135 12.34 -8.89 -7.62
N VAL A 136 13.18 -9.34 -6.70
CA VAL A 136 14.24 -10.31 -7.00
C VAL A 136 13.63 -11.66 -7.41
N VAL A 137 12.63 -12.13 -6.68
CA VAL A 137 11.97 -13.41 -7.00
C VAL A 137 11.24 -13.31 -8.34
N ALA A 138 10.52 -12.22 -8.59
CA ALA A 138 9.83 -12.01 -9.86
C ALA A 138 10.81 -11.93 -11.03
N TYR A 139 11.93 -11.25 -10.85
CA TYR A 139 12.98 -11.20 -11.86
C TYR A 139 13.55 -12.60 -12.15
N GLY A 140 13.83 -13.36 -11.11
CA GLY A 140 14.34 -14.73 -11.26
C GLY A 140 13.36 -15.63 -11.97
N LEU A 141 12.08 -15.58 -11.61
CA LEU A 141 11.04 -16.36 -12.29
C LEU A 141 10.85 -15.94 -13.75
N GLY A 142 11.01 -14.65 -14.03
CA GLY A 142 10.91 -14.13 -15.38
C GLY A 142 12.01 -14.62 -16.31
N THR A 143 13.13 -15.13 -15.80
CA THR A 143 14.22 -15.68 -16.60
C THR A 143 14.03 -17.16 -16.90
N LEU A 144 13.05 -17.82 -16.29
CA LEU A 144 12.79 -19.24 -16.53
C LEU A 144 12.20 -19.44 -17.92
N LYS A 145 12.73 -20.44 -18.63
CA LYS A 145 12.21 -20.83 -19.94
C LYS A 145 11.06 -21.80 -19.76
N LEU A 146 9.88 -21.41 -20.20
CA LEU A 146 8.69 -22.25 -20.15
C LEU A 146 8.19 -22.60 -21.54
N PRO A 147 7.40 -23.69 -21.69
CA PRO A 147 6.75 -24.00 -22.98
C PRO A 147 5.92 -22.82 -23.47
N ARG A 148 5.71 -22.72 -24.77
CA ARG A 148 4.97 -21.62 -25.38
C ARG A 148 3.59 -21.39 -24.78
N TRP A 149 2.89 -22.47 -24.46
CA TRP A 149 1.54 -22.38 -23.92
C TRP A 149 1.50 -21.80 -22.51
N LEU A 150 2.61 -21.90 -21.76
CA LEU A 150 2.75 -21.26 -20.44
C LEU A 150 3.40 -19.88 -20.55
N GLY A 151 4.21 -19.65 -21.59
CA GLY A 151 4.98 -18.42 -21.72
C GLY A 151 4.13 -17.16 -21.80
N SER A 152 2.96 -17.23 -22.44
CA SER A 152 2.04 -16.08 -22.53
C SER A 152 1.39 -15.75 -21.20
N MET A 153 1.24 -16.74 -20.31
CA MET A 153 0.65 -16.55 -18.98
C MET A 153 1.70 -16.18 -17.93
N MET A 154 2.98 -16.34 -18.25
CA MET A 154 4.08 -16.14 -17.32
C MET A 154 4.04 -14.76 -16.64
N PRO A 155 3.98 -13.62 -17.38
CA PRO A 155 4.00 -12.31 -16.73
C PRO A 155 2.69 -11.92 -16.06
N VAL A 156 1.57 -12.59 -16.38
CA VAL A 156 0.25 -12.20 -15.93
C VAL A 156 -0.21 -13.00 -14.73
N VAL A 157 0.03 -14.32 -14.72
CA VAL A 157 -0.51 -15.22 -13.70
C VAL A 157 0.59 -15.95 -12.95
N ILE A 158 1.49 -16.62 -13.68
CA ILE A 158 2.46 -17.54 -13.06
C ILE A 158 3.47 -16.79 -12.21
N THR A 159 4.11 -15.77 -12.75
CA THR A 159 5.11 -14.99 -12.01
C THR A 159 4.50 -14.30 -10.80
N PRO A 160 3.38 -13.57 -10.89
CA PRO A 160 2.77 -12.99 -9.69
C PRO A 160 2.35 -14.04 -8.66
N LEU A 161 1.81 -15.18 -9.09
CA LEU A 161 1.37 -16.22 -8.18
C LEU A 161 2.51 -16.77 -7.33
N PHE A 162 3.55 -17.26 -7.98
CA PHE A 162 4.68 -17.87 -7.27
C PHE A 162 5.49 -16.84 -6.47
N THR A 163 5.71 -15.66 -7.04
CA THR A 163 6.45 -14.60 -6.34
C THR A 163 5.70 -14.17 -5.09
N SER A 164 4.39 -14.02 -5.16
CA SER A 164 3.58 -13.63 -4.01
C SER A 164 3.63 -14.67 -2.90
N LEU A 165 3.54 -15.95 -3.26
CA LEU A 165 3.65 -17.04 -2.29
C LEU A 165 5.01 -17.03 -1.60
N ILE A 166 6.09 -16.92 -2.36
CA ILE A 166 7.45 -16.95 -1.82
C ILE A 166 7.72 -15.72 -0.96
N ALA A 167 7.45 -14.53 -1.49
CA ALA A 167 7.71 -13.29 -0.78
C ALA A 167 6.83 -13.15 0.46
N GLY A 168 5.54 -13.47 0.33
CA GLY A 168 4.61 -13.41 1.45
C GLY A 168 4.98 -14.39 2.55
N ALA A 169 5.29 -15.64 2.20
CA ALA A 169 5.71 -16.65 3.18
C ALA A 169 7.01 -16.24 3.88
N THR A 170 7.97 -15.69 3.13
CA THR A 170 9.23 -15.22 3.70
C THR A 170 9.01 -14.09 4.71
N MET A 171 8.09 -13.19 4.42
CA MET A 171 7.79 -12.06 5.31
C MET A 171 7.17 -12.51 6.64
N TYR A 172 6.50 -13.66 6.68
CA TYR A 172 5.96 -14.20 7.92
C TYR A 172 7.00 -14.90 8.78
N LEU A 173 8.16 -15.21 8.21
CA LEU A 173 9.25 -15.81 8.99
C LEU A 173 10.06 -14.70 9.67
#